data_6b7c14e9a575728f5798c8dd830ee75e
#
_entry.id   6b7c14e9a575728f5798c8dd830ee75e
#
_cell.length_a   1.000
_cell.length_b   1.000
_cell.length_c   1.000
_cell.angle_alpha   90.00
_cell.angle_beta   90.00
_cell.angle_gamma   90.00
#
_symmetry.space_group_name_H-M   'P 1'
#
loop_
_entity.id
_entity.type
_entity.pdbx_description
1 polymer ?
#
loop_
_entity_poly.entity_id
_entity_poly.type
_entity_poly.pdbx_seq_one_letter_code
_entity_poly.pdbx_strand_id
1 'polypeptide(L)'
;MFEKKFGKLYELKCSETAEKFSGDKEVILEVIENLLSNAFRYAKTKVEMEVFLTSSELQIRIKDNGVGFTVDRQKATELFYQQNVKDSLKHSGMGMYISRLYCEKHGGQLLIKNEEQSGAVITAVFHRIA
;
A
#
# COMPACT_ATOMS: atom_id res chain seq x y z
N MET A 1 -12.63 10.74 5.04
CA MET A 1 -11.31 10.13 4.98
C MET A 1 -11.25 8.86 5.79
N PHE A 2 -10.18 8.13 5.67
CA PHE A 2 -10.04 6.81 6.28
C PHE A 2 -10.15 6.83 7.80
N GLU A 3 -9.58 7.84 8.47
CA GLU A 3 -9.67 7.94 9.92
C GLU A 3 -11.12 7.99 10.42
N LYS A 4 -11.93 8.81 9.79
CA LYS A 4 -13.35 8.93 10.15
C LYS A 4 -14.10 7.63 9.89
N LYS A 5 -13.85 7.03 8.73
CA LYS A 5 -14.55 5.81 8.31
C LYS A 5 -14.26 4.62 9.21
N PHE A 6 -13.00 4.46 9.62
CA PHE A 6 -12.57 3.29 10.37
C PHE A 6 -12.34 3.56 11.85
N GLY A 7 -12.38 4.82 12.29
CA GLY A 7 -12.14 5.19 13.68
C GLY A 7 -10.75 4.87 14.16
N LYS A 8 -9.76 4.90 13.27
CA LYS A 8 -8.37 4.53 13.57
C LYS A 8 -7.45 5.70 13.35
N LEU A 9 -6.37 5.74 14.11
CA LEU A 9 -5.37 6.79 13.99
C LEU A 9 -4.57 6.67 12.70
N TYR A 10 -4.20 7.81 12.15
CA TYR A 10 -3.39 7.87 10.96
C TYR A 10 -2.24 8.84 11.17
N GLU A 11 -1.04 8.42 10.79
CA GLU A 11 0.16 9.23 10.90
C GLU A 11 0.90 9.23 9.58
N LEU A 12 1.25 10.41 9.10
CA LEU A 12 2.01 10.59 7.85
C LEU A 12 3.38 11.16 8.16
N LYS A 13 4.41 10.51 7.64
CA LYS A 13 5.79 10.98 7.72
C LYS A 13 6.36 11.08 6.32
N CYS A 14 6.94 12.23 5.99
CA CYS A 14 7.53 12.45 4.68
C CYS A 14 8.99 12.83 4.84
N SER A 15 9.84 12.38 3.93
CA SER A 15 11.22 12.83 3.86
C SER A 15 11.22 14.28 3.36
N GLU A 16 12.08 15.11 3.94
CA GLU A 16 12.24 16.48 3.48
C GLU A 16 13.14 16.49 2.26
N THR A 17 12.57 16.87 1.13
CA THR A 17 13.33 16.99 -0.11
C THR A 17 12.61 17.95 -1.04
N ALA A 18 13.39 18.68 -1.82
CA ALA A 18 12.86 19.55 -2.87
C ALA A 18 12.72 18.82 -4.20
N GLU A 19 13.12 17.56 -4.26
CA GLU A 19 13.05 16.80 -5.50
C GLU A 19 11.62 16.46 -5.88
N LYS A 20 11.37 16.42 -7.18
CA LYS A 20 10.09 16.00 -7.72
C LYS A 20 10.25 14.63 -8.35
N PHE A 21 9.24 13.81 -8.18
CA PHE A 21 9.23 12.48 -8.78
C PHE A 21 8.52 12.52 -10.14
N SER A 22 9.15 11.91 -11.14
CA SER A 22 8.57 11.76 -12.46
C SER A 22 7.95 10.37 -12.60
N GLY A 23 6.64 10.32 -12.70
CA GLY A 23 5.89 9.08 -12.81
C GLY A 23 4.44 9.37 -13.14
N ASP A 24 3.63 8.33 -13.20
CA ASP A 24 2.20 8.46 -13.46
C ASP A 24 1.48 8.80 -12.14
N LYS A 25 1.15 10.06 -11.99
CA LYS A 25 0.53 10.57 -10.77
C LYS A 25 -0.77 9.84 -10.42
N GLU A 26 -1.63 9.59 -11.40
CA GLU A 26 -2.92 8.95 -11.14
C GLU A 26 -2.73 7.50 -10.68
N VAL A 27 -1.81 6.79 -11.30
CA VAL A 27 -1.49 5.41 -10.92
C VAL A 27 -0.90 5.36 -9.52
N ILE A 28 0.02 6.27 -9.21
CA ILE A 28 0.65 6.33 -7.89
C ILE A 28 -0.40 6.62 -6.82
N LEU A 29 -1.30 7.57 -7.06
CA LEU A 29 -2.36 7.90 -6.12
C LEU A 29 -3.30 6.72 -5.91
N GLU A 30 -3.60 5.96 -6.96
CA GLU A 30 -4.44 4.77 -6.84
C GLU A 30 -3.77 3.69 -5.98
N VAL A 31 -2.47 3.51 -6.15
CA VAL A 31 -1.70 2.58 -5.30
C VAL A 31 -1.77 3.02 -3.85
N ILE A 32 -1.54 4.31 -3.58
CA ILE A 32 -1.62 4.84 -2.21
C ILE A 32 -2.99 4.57 -1.62
N GLU A 33 -4.06 4.86 -2.35
CA GLU A 33 -5.42 4.63 -1.88
C GLU A 33 -5.67 3.15 -1.59
N ASN A 34 -5.24 2.27 -2.48
CA ASN A 34 -5.39 0.83 -2.30
C ASN A 34 -4.66 0.33 -1.06
N LEU A 35 -3.43 0.77 -0.85
CA LEU A 35 -2.64 0.33 0.28
C LEU A 35 -3.18 0.89 1.59
N LEU A 36 -3.61 2.16 1.61
CA LEU A 36 -4.22 2.75 2.79
C LEU A 36 -5.53 2.07 3.14
N SER A 37 -6.38 1.81 2.16
CA SER A 37 -7.64 1.12 2.38
C SER A 37 -7.40 -0.27 2.99
N ASN A 38 -6.42 -0.99 2.47
CA ASN A 38 -6.04 -2.29 3.01
C ASN A 38 -5.56 -2.17 4.45
N ALA A 39 -4.66 -1.23 4.72
CA ALA A 39 -4.11 -1.04 6.06
C ALA A 39 -5.19 -0.69 7.07
N PHE A 40 -6.09 0.23 6.73
CA PHE A 40 -7.18 0.61 7.64
C PHE A 40 -8.14 -0.54 7.91
N ARG A 41 -8.34 -1.41 6.94
CA ARG A 41 -9.21 -2.58 7.14
C ARG A 41 -8.64 -3.53 8.20
N TYR A 42 -7.34 -3.76 8.16
CA TYR A 42 -6.72 -4.77 9.02
C TYR A 42 -6.10 -4.21 10.29
N ALA A 43 -5.89 -2.91 10.38
CA ALA A 43 -5.35 -2.28 11.57
C ALA A 43 -6.29 -2.46 12.77
N LYS A 44 -5.70 -2.59 13.95
CA LYS A 44 -6.48 -2.56 15.19
C LYS A 44 -6.83 -1.15 15.56
N THR A 45 -5.84 -0.26 15.62
CA THR A 45 -6.04 1.11 16.06
C THR A 45 -5.25 2.15 15.28
N LYS A 46 -4.21 1.76 14.55
CA LYS A 46 -3.29 2.74 13.95
C LYS A 46 -2.76 2.33 12.59
N VAL A 47 -2.68 3.30 11.69
CA VAL A 47 -2.03 3.18 10.39
C VAL A 47 -1.00 4.29 10.26
N GLU A 48 0.19 3.96 9.78
CA GLU A 48 1.25 4.92 9.51
C GLU A 48 1.62 4.86 8.03
N MET A 49 1.83 6.02 7.42
CA MET A 49 2.38 6.10 6.08
C MET A 49 3.67 6.90 6.13
N GLU A 50 4.71 6.35 5.52
CA GLU A 50 6.00 7.03 5.39
C GLU A 50 6.33 7.15 3.90
N VAL A 51 6.77 8.33 3.50
CA VAL A 51 7.11 8.60 2.09
C VAL A 51 8.57 8.99 2.02
N PHE A 52 9.33 8.28 1.19
CA PHE A 52 10.75 8.54 0.97
C PHE A 52 10.97 8.79 -0.52
N LEU A 53 11.55 9.94 -0.82
CA LEU A 53 11.88 10.28 -2.21
C LEU A 53 13.37 10.46 -2.35
N THR A 54 13.94 9.75 -3.32
CA THR A 54 15.36 9.91 -3.68
C THR A 54 15.44 10.36 -5.14
N SER A 55 16.66 10.53 -5.65
CA SER A 55 16.86 10.92 -7.04
C SER A 55 16.40 9.84 -8.02
N SER A 56 16.31 8.58 -7.58
CA SER A 56 16.00 7.45 -8.45
C SER A 56 14.66 6.81 -8.20
N GLU A 57 14.10 6.94 -6.99
CA GLU A 57 12.88 6.23 -6.69
C GLU A 57 12.01 6.93 -5.65
N LEU A 58 10.74 6.55 -5.66
CA LEU A 58 9.76 6.93 -4.65
C LEU A 58 9.39 5.67 -3.88
N GLN A 59 9.48 5.71 -2.57
CA GLN A 59 9.02 4.62 -1.70
C GLN A 59 7.89 5.10 -0.82
N ILE A 60 6.83 4.32 -0.79
CA ILE A 60 5.68 4.60 0.07
C ILE A 60 5.51 3.37 0.96
N ARG A 61 5.76 3.56 2.26
CA ARG A 61 5.67 2.48 3.24
C ARG A 61 4.45 2.70 4.11
N ILE A 62 3.60 1.69 4.17
CA ILE A 62 2.37 1.75 4.95
C ILE A 62 2.39 0.62 5.96
N LYS A 63 2.23 1.00 7.24
CA LYS A 63 2.24 0.08 8.37
C LYS A 63 0.88 0.08 9.04
N ASP A 64 0.40 -1.10 9.39
CA ASP A 64 -0.75 -1.22 10.27
C ASP A 64 -0.35 -2.02 11.51
N ASN A 65 -1.10 -1.84 12.58
CA ASN A 65 -0.86 -2.55 13.84
C ASN A 65 -1.85 -3.70 14.06
N GLY A 66 -2.29 -4.32 12.98
CA GLY A 66 -3.18 -5.47 13.04
C GLY A 66 -2.44 -6.78 13.25
N VAL A 67 -3.07 -7.86 12.82
CA VAL A 67 -2.49 -9.21 12.97
C VAL A 67 -1.32 -9.49 12.02
N GLY A 68 -1.04 -8.59 11.12
CA GLY A 68 -0.01 -8.77 10.12
C GLY A 68 -0.56 -9.39 8.84
N PHE A 69 0.33 -9.65 7.91
CA PHE A 69 -0.05 -10.24 6.62
C PHE A 69 -0.04 -11.75 6.75
N THR A 70 -1.15 -12.29 7.19
CA THR A 70 -1.31 -13.73 7.43
C THR A 70 -1.44 -14.50 6.13
N VAL A 71 -1.32 -15.83 6.22
CA VAL A 71 -1.55 -16.71 5.09
C VAL A 71 -2.96 -16.51 4.54
N ASP A 72 -3.95 -16.37 5.42
CA ASP A 72 -5.33 -16.18 4.99
C ASP A 72 -5.52 -14.86 4.25
N ARG A 73 -4.92 -13.79 4.75
CA ARG A 73 -4.97 -12.48 4.10
C ARG A 73 -4.32 -12.52 2.72
N GLN A 74 -3.20 -13.22 2.62
CA GLN A 74 -2.51 -13.38 1.35
C GLN A 74 -3.31 -14.22 0.36
N LYS A 75 -3.88 -15.33 0.82
CA LYS A 75 -4.71 -16.18 -0.03
C LYS A 75 -5.95 -15.45 -0.53
N ALA A 76 -6.59 -14.68 0.33
CA ALA A 76 -7.76 -13.91 -0.07
C ALA A 76 -7.42 -12.96 -1.23
N THR A 77 -6.26 -12.33 -1.18
CA THR A 77 -5.80 -11.44 -2.24
C THR A 77 -5.61 -12.18 -3.56
N GLU A 78 -4.99 -13.35 -3.52
CA GLU A 78 -4.72 -14.15 -4.71
C GLU A 78 -5.99 -14.78 -5.28
N LEU A 79 -6.79 -15.40 -4.42
CA LEU A 79 -8.02 -16.07 -4.83
C LEU A 79 -9.02 -15.11 -5.45
N PHE A 80 -9.14 -13.93 -4.87
CA PHE A 80 -10.05 -12.94 -5.38
C PHE A 80 -9.71 -12.57 -6.82
N TYR A 81 -8.45 -12.39 -7.10
CA TYR A 81 -7.99 -12.09 -8.44
C TYR A 81 -8.32 -13.24 -9.41
N GLN A 82 -8.06 -14.48 -9.00
CA GLN A 82 -8.28 -15.64 -9.84
C GLN A 82 -9.75 -15.86 -10.15
N GLN A 83 -10.63 -15.57 -9.21
CA GLN A 83 -12.06 -15.76 -9.40
C GLN A 83 -12.71 -14.66 -10.22
N ASN A 84 -11.98 -13.60 -10.52
CA ASN A 84 -12.47 -12.49 -11.32
C ASN A 84 -13.81 -11.95 -10.81
N VAL A 85 -13.90 -11.73 -9.54
CA VAL A 85 -15.11 -11.21 -8.92
C VAL A 85 -15.31 -9.78 -9.35
N LYS A 86 -16.52 -9.47 -9.80
CA LYS A 86 -16.84 -8.19 -10.41
C LYS A 86 -16.95 -7.04 -9.44
N ASP A 87 -17.41 -7.31 -8.25
CA ASP A 87 -17.76 -6.27 -7.30
C ASP A 87 -16.74 -6.11 -6.21
N SER A 88 -16.74 -4.95 -5.59
CA SER A 88 -15.97 -4.71 -4.38
C SER A 88 -14.46 -4.84 -4.56
N LEU A 89 -13.93 -4.38 -5.67
CA LEU A 89 -12.50 -4.41 -5.91
C LEU A 89 -11.72 -3.80 -4.75
N LYS A 90 -12.25 -2.75 -4.15
CA LYS A 90 -11.61 -2.07 -3.03
C LYS A 90 -11.63 -2.87 -1.74
N HIS A 91 -12.49 -3.88 -1.66
CA HIS A 91 -12.69 -4.62 -0.41
C HIS A 91 -12.22 -6.06 -0.48
N SER A 92 -11.50 -6.44 -1.52
CA SER A 92 -11.35 -7.85 -1.84
C SER A 92 -9.93 -8.31 -2.09
N GLY A 93 -8.94 -7.50 -1.85
CA GLY A 93 -7.55 -7.86 -2.10
C GLY A 93 -7.10 -7.64 -3.54
N MET A 94 -8.01 -7.35 -4.46
CA MET A 94 -7.63 -7.05 -5.84
C MET A 94 -6.76 -5.81 -5.91
N GLY A 95 -6.99 -4.84 -5.01
CA GLY A 95 -6.19 -3.64 -4.96
C GLY A 95 -4.71 -3.91 -4.70
N MET A 96 -4.39 -4.93 -3.91
CA MET A 96 -3.01 -5.32 -3.67
C MET A 96 -2.34 -5.85 -4.92
N TYR A 97 -3.06 -6.68 -5.67
CA TYR A 97 -2.55 -7.21 -6.93
C TYR A 97 -2.31 -6.10 -7.94
N ILE A 98 -3.29 -5.21 -8.09
CA ILE A 98 -3.18 -4.07 -9.01
C ILE A 98 -2.02 -3.16 -8.60
N SER A 99 -1.86 -2.91 -7.31
CA SER A 99 -0.76 -2.11 -6.80
C SER A 99 0.59 -2.71 -7.15
N ARG A 100 0.72 -4.04 -7.04
CA ARG A 100 1.95 -4.72 -7.43
C ARG A 100 2.24 -4.52 -8.91
N LEU A 101 1.24 -4.68 -9.76
CA LEU A 101 1.41 -4.50 -11.19
C LEU A 101 1.84 -3.06 -11.53
N TYR A 102 1.24 -2.09 -10.88
CA TYR A 102 1.57 -0.69 -11.13
C TYR A 102 2.99 -0.36 -10.69
N CYS A 103 3.42 -0.89 -9.54
CA CYS A 103 4.81 -0.71 -9.11
C CYS A 103 5.78 -1.34 -10.11
N GLU A 104 5.48 -2.54 -10.57
CA GLU A 104 6.32 -3.25 -11.52
C GLU A 104 6.39 -2.53 -12.87
N LYS A 105 5.29 -1.92 -13.30
CA LYS A 105 5.29 -1.12 -14.53
C LYS A 105 6.20 0.11 -14.43
N HIS A 106 6.41 0.61 -13.22
CA HIS A 106 7.35 1.70 -12.97
C HIS A 106 8.77 1.19 -12.69
N GLY A 107 9.05 -0.06 -12.97
CA GLY A 107 10.36 -0.65 -12.73
C GLY A 107 10.65 -0.93 -11.26
N GLY A 108 9.67 -0.75 -10.41
CA GLY A 108 9.82 -0.98 -8.98
C GLY A 108 9.21 -2.30 -8.53
N GLN A 109 8.73 -2.32 -7.29
CA GLN A 109 8.15 -3.53 -6.71
C GLN A 109 7.27 -3.22 -5.53
N LEU A 110 6.45 -4.18 -5.14
CA LEU A 110 5.65 -4.12 -3.93
C LEU A 110 6.21 -5.15 -2.94
N LEU A 111 6.64 -4.67 -1.79
CA LEU A 111 7.24 -5.50 -0.74
C LEU A 111 6.25 -5.63 0.42
N ILE A 112 6.08 -6.85 0.92
CA ILE A 112 5.18 -7.13 2.02
C ILE A 112 5.96 -7.84 3.10
N LYS A 113 5.92 -7.28 4.33
CA LYS A 113 6.58 -7.85 5.50
C LYS A 113 5.66 -7.76 6.70
N ASN A 114 5.92 -8.62 7.68
CA ASN A 114 5.30 -8.52 8.98
C ASN A 114 6.29 -7.92 9.97
N GLU A 115 5.79 -7.05 10.85
CA GLU A 115 6.56 -6.58 11.99
C GLU A 115 6.67 -7.68 13.02
N GLU A 116 7.78 -7.72 13.76
CA GLU A 116 7.99 -8.76 14.77
C GLU A 116 6.90 -8.80 15.84
N GLN A 117 6.43 -7.64 16.26
CA GLN A 117 5.46 -7.56 17.36
C GLN A 117 4.03 -7.65 16.88
N SER A 118 3.69 -6.95 15.85
CA SER A 118 2.37 -7.01 15.23
C SER A 118 2.29 -6.14 14.00
N GLY A 119 1.41 -6.52 13.08
CA GLY A 119 1.07 -5.70 11.95
C GLY A 119 1.82 -6.03 10.68
N ALA A 120 1.37 -5.44 9.60
CA ALA A 120 1.97 -5.59 8.29
C ALA A 120 2.66 -4.30 7.86
N VAL A 121 3.74 -4.46 7.11
CA VAL A 121 4.44 -3.36 6.47
C VAL A 121 4.43 -3.61 4.98
N ILE A 122 3.80 -2.72 4.23
CA ILE A 122 3.71 -2.84 2.78
C ILE A 122 4.44 -1.64 2.19
N THR A 123 5.42 -1.91 1.33
CA THR A 123 6.23 -0.86 0.71
C THR A 123 6.05 -0.90 -0.79
N ALA A 124 5.54 0.19 -1.35
CA ALA A 124 5.44 0.38 -2.78
C ALA A 124 6.67 1.16 -3.25
N VAL A 125 7.37 0.60 -4.21
CA VAL A 125 8.58 1.22 -4.77
C VAL A 125 8.32 1.53 -6.23
N PHE A 126 8.49 2.79 -6.60
CA PHE A 126 8.37 3.27 -7.98
C PHE A 126 9.71 3.85 -8.40
N HIS A 127 10.22 3.41 -9.55
CA HIS A 127 11.42 4.02 -10.12
C HIS A 127 11.03 5.20 -10.99
N ARG A 128 11.90 6.19 -11.03
CA ARG A 128 11.67 7.38 -11.82
C ARG A 128 11.62 7.04 -13.30
N ILE A 129 10.62 7.58 -13.98
CA ILE A 129 10.51 7.45 -15.43
C ILE A 129 11.46 8.46 -16.06
N ALA A 130 12.31 7.99 -16.95
CA ALA A 130 13.29 8.84 -17.61
C ALA A 130 12.66 9.82 -18.60
#